data_ba984bf6ff93c56185293861cc4adf1c
#
_entry.id   ba984bf6ff93c56185293861cc4adf1c
#
_cell.length_a   1.000
_cell.length_b   1.000
_cell.length_c   1.000
_cell.angle_alpha   90.00
_cell.angle_beta   90.00
_cell.angle_gamma   90.00
#
_symmetry.space_group_name_H-M   'P 1'
#
loop_
_entity.id
_entity.type
_entity.pdbx_description
1 polymer ?
#
loop_
_entity_poly.entity_id
_entity_poly.type
_entity_poly.pdbx_seq_one_letter_code
_entity_poly.pdbx_strand_id
1 'polypeptide(L)'
;ITQLRDGELAQIRNRHFGFIFQSYNLFPELTALENVMVPLMYAGRPRRERRERAEALLAQVGMAHRLKHLPTQLSGGEQQRVAIARALANNPTLLLADEPTGNLATDQGAEIMTLLQELNQQGTTVVIVTHDPAVSAYGRRLLRLRDGKIVSDGPLQEAALEA
;
A
#
# COMPACT_ATOMS: atom_id res chain seq x y z
N ILE A 1 22.70 1.45 -3.75
CA ILE A 1 21.82 2.32 -2.93
C ILE A 1 22.66 3.19 -1.99
N THR A 2 23.70 2.66 -1.36
CA THR A 2 24.54 3.35 -0.37
C THR A 2 25.40 4.50 -0.90
N GLN A 3 25.46 4.74 -2.22
CA GLN A 3 26.25 5.80 -2.86
C GLN A 3 25.40 6.94 -3.47
N LEU A 4 24.06 6.85 -3.35
CA LEU A 4 23.15 7.83 -3.92
C LEU A 4 22.94 9.01 -2.95
N ARG A 5 22.79 10.21 -3.49
CA ARG A 5 22.43 11.41 -2.70
C ARG A 5 20.95 11.32 -2.28
N ASP A 6 20.57 11.99 -1.20
CA ASP A 6 19.23 11.98 -0.64
C ASP A 6 18.14 12.32 -1.67
N GLY A 7 18.40 13.28 -2.56
CA GLY A 7 17.47 13.65 -3.63
C GLY A 7 17.26 12.53 -4.66
N GLU A 8 18.29 11.77 -5.00
CA GLU A 8 18.22 10.63 -5.93
C GLU A 8 17.47 9.47 -5.28
N LEU A 9 17.72 9.22 -3.99
CA LEU A 9 16.97 8.23 -3.21
C LEU A 9 15.49 8.57 -3.10
N ALA A 10 15.16 9.86 -2.90
CA ALA A 10 13.77 10.32 -2.85
C ALA A 10 13.05 10.10 -4.19
N GLN A 11 13.72 10.37 -5.32
CA GLN A 11 13.17 10.13 -6.65
C GLN A 11 12.93 8.64 -6.93
N ILE A 12 13.89 7.78 -6.57
CA ILE A 12 13.75 6.33 -6.71
C ILE A 12 12.58 5.83 -5.86
N ARG A 13 12.49 6.27 -4.59
CA ARG A 13 11.37 5.91 -3.71
C ARG A 13 10.04 6.33 -4.31
N ASN A 14 9.91 7.58 -4.75
CA ASN A 14 8.67 8.08 -5.33
C ASN A 14 8.27 7.35 -6.62
N ARG A 15 9.24 6.87 -7.41
CA ARG A 15 8.99 6.23 -8.71
C ARG A 15 8.72 4.74 -8.62
N HIS A 16 9.42 4.04 -7.72
CA HIS A 16 9.45 2.58 -7.71
C HIS A 16 8.77 1.93 -6.52
N PHE A 17 8.53 2.69 -5.43
CA PHE A 17 7.97 2.16 -4.19
C PHE A 17 6.64 2.80 -3.86
N GLY A 18 5.65 1.99 -3.54
CA GLY A 18 4.43 2.42 -2.88
C GLY A 18 4.47 1.97 -1.42
N PHE A 19 4.09 2.85 -0.51
CA PHE A 19 4.06 2.55 0.93
C PHE A 19 2.63 2.57 1.45
N ILE A 20 2.27 1.53 2.18
CA ILE A 20 0.99 1.36 2.87
C ILE A 20 1.31 1.16 4.34
N PHE A 21 0.74 1.98 5.22
CA PHE A 21 1.02 1.97 6.65
C PHE A 21 -0.22 1.58 7.46
N GLN A 22 -0.02 1.02 8.62
CA GLN A 22 -1.07 0.72 9.60
C GLN A 22 -1.91 1.94 9.96
N SER A 23 -1.30 3.10 10.13
CA SER A 23 -1.96 4.37 10.48
C SER A 23 -2.44 5.18 9.28
N TYR A 24 -2.51 4.56 8.09
CA TYR A 24 -2.90 5.16 6.80
C TYR A 24 -2.00 6.32 6.36
N ASN A 25 -1.52 7.16 7.26
CA ASN A 25 -0.65 8.33 7.04
C ASN A 25 -1.19 9.26 5.94
N LEU A 26 -2.50 9.50 5.95
CA LEU A 26 -3.15 10.47 5.08
C LEU A 26 -2.93 11.88 5.63
N PHE A 27 -2.80 12.86 4.73
CA PHE A 27 -2.79 14.27 5.09
C PHE A 27 -4.23 14.68 5.49
N PRO A 28 -4.45 15.07 6.74
CA PRO A 28 -5.81 15.27 7.26
C PRO A 28 -6.53 16.49 6.65
N GLU A 29 -5.77 17.47 6.13
CA GLU A 29 -6.29 18.67 5.48
C GLU A 29 -6.58 18.48 4.00
N LEU A 30 -6.17 17.35 3.40
CA LEU A 30 -6.37 17.03 2.00
C LEU A 30 -7.51 16.04 1.83
N THR A 31 -8.31 16.23 0.80
CA THR A 31 -9.34 15.28 0.38
C THR A 31 -8.73 13.95 -0.06
N ALA A 32 -9.56 12.90 -0.20
CA ALA A 32 -9.13 11.60 -0.74
C ALA A 32 -8.44 11.77 -2.11
N LEU A 33 -9.01 12.56 -3.00
CA LEU A 33 -8.43 12.87 -4.30
C LEU A 33 -7.06 13.54 -4.17
N GLU A 34 -6.97 14.58 -3.34
CA GLU A 34 -5.72 15.34 -3.16
C GLU A 34 -4.62 14.48 -2.53
N ASN A 35 -4.94 13.61 -1.56
CA ASN A 35 -4.00 12.66 -0.99
C ASN A 35 -3.35 11.77 -2.05
N VAL A 36 -4.16 11.26 -3.00
CA VAL A 36 -3.64 10.42 -4.09
C VAL A 36 -2.84 11.23 -5.11
N MET A 37 -3.12 12.53 -5.25
CA MET A 37 -2.38 13.44 -6.15
C MET A 37 -0.98 13.80 -5.62
N VAL A 38 -0.70 13.69 -4.32
CA VAL A 38 0.57 14.11 -3.69
C VAL A 38 1.80 13.47 -4.37
N PRO A 39 1.92 12.13 -4.49
CA PRO A 39 3.10 11.52 -5.11
C PRO A 39 3.25 11.88 -6.59
N LEU A 40 2.15 12.13 -7.29
CA LEU A 40 2.16 12.58 -8.70
C LEU A 40 2.66 14.03 -8.83
N MET A 41 2.42 14.86 -7.81
CA MET A 41 2.95 16.22 -7.74
C MET A 41 4.48 16.19 -7.61
N TYR A 42 5.02 15.35 -6.73
CA TYR A 42 6.46 15.15 -6.58
C TYR A 42 7.12 14.53 -7.83
N ALA A 43 6.36 13.78 -8.63
CA ALA A 43 6.80 13.29 -9.94
C ALA A 43 6.76 14.36 -11.06
N GLY A 44 6.36 15.61 -10.74
CA GLY A 44 6.32 16.71 -11.70
C GLY A 44 5.18 16.63 -12.73
N ARG A 45 4.17 15.79 -12.52
CA ARG A 45 3.08 15.65 -13.49
C ARG A 45 2.17 16.88 -13.53
N PRO A 46 1.65 17.29 -14.71
CA PRO A 46 0.69 18.38 -14.84
C PRO A 46 -0.57 18.13 -13.99
N ARG A 47 -1.21 19.21 -13.51
CA ARG A 47 -2.38 19.12 -12.62
C ARG A 47 -3.53 18.29 -13.21
N ARG A 48 -3.77 18.40 -14.51
CA ARG A 48 -4.81 17.63 -15.19
C ARG A 48 -4.54 16.13 -15.13
N GLU A 49 -3.33 15.71 -15.51
CA GLU A 49 -2.94 14.29 -15.47
C GLU A 49 -2.98 13.72 -14.06
N ARG A 50 -2.55 14.51 -13.05
CA ARG A 50 -2.62 14.09 -11.63
C ARG A 50 -4.04 13.78 -11.23
N ARG A 51 -4.99 14.66 -11.61
CA ARG A 51 -6.40 14.50 -11.29
C ARG A 51 -7.00 13.27 -11.97
N GLU A 52 -6.84 13.15 -13.27
CA GLU A 52 -7.35 12.02 -14.05
C GLU A 52 -6.81 10.69 -13.54
N ARG A 53 -5.51 10.61 -13.22
CA ARG A 53 -4.88 9.42 -12.64
C ARG A 53 -5.39 9.11 -11.24
N ALA A 54 -5.52 10.10 -10.36
CA ALA A 54 -6.01 9.92 -9.00
C ALA A 54 -7.48 9.47 -8.97
N GLU A 55 -8.34 10.04 -9.82
CA GLU A 55 -9.75 9.63 -9.98
C GLU A 55 -9.84 8.15 -10.43
N ALA A 56 -9.04 7.75 -11.42
CA ALA A 56 -9.00 6.36 -11.89
C ALA A 56 -8.54 5.38 -10.78
N LEU A 57 -7.52 5.73 -10.00
CA LEU A 57 -7.03 4.90 -8.89
C LEU A 57 -8.05 4.79 -7.76
N LEU A 58 -8.72 5.89 -7.40
CA LEU A 58 -9.77 5.86 -6.40
C LEU A 58 -10.97 5.02 -6.87
N ALA A 59 -11.31 5.06 -8.15
CA ALA A 59 -12.32 4.16 -8.71
C ALA A 59 -11.87 2.69 -8.64
N GLN A 60 -10.61 2.38 -8.95
CA GLN A 60 -10.04 1.03 -8.88
C GLN A 60 -10.15 0.43 -7.47
N VAL A 61 -9.98 1.23 -6.42
CA VAL A 61 -10.11 0.78 -5.02
C VAL A 61 -11.53 0.95 -4.44
N GLY A 62 -12.54 1.26 -5.27
CA GLY A 62 -13.94 1.40 -4.86
C GLY A 62 -14.29 2.74 -4.18
N MET A 63 -13.45 3.77 -4.32
CA MET A 63 -13.58 5.06 -3.64
C MET A 63 -14.05 6.22 -4.55
N ALA A 64 -14.61 5.92 -5.74
CA ALA A 64 -15.07 6.95 -6.69
C ALA A 64 -16.13 7.89 -6.11
N HIS A 65 -16.94 7.43 -5.15
CA HIS A 65 -18.00 8.21 -4.51
C HIS A 65 -17.50 9.11 -3.37
N ARG A 66 -16.21 9.04 -2.98
CA ARG A 66 -15.61 9.73 -1.82
C ARG A 66 -14.51 10.74 -2.17
N LEU A 67 -14.34 11.10 -3.44
CA LEU A 67 -13.23 11.93 -3.93
C LEU A 67 -12.98 13.22 -3.12
N LYS A 68 -14.05 13.86 -2.66
CA LYS A 68 -14.01 15.16 -1.96
C LYS A 68 -14.03 15.04 -0.42
N HIS A 69 -14.08 13.82 0.12
CA HIS A 69 -14.11 13.61 1.57
C HIS A 69 -12.72 13.80 2.17
N LEU A 70 -12.67 14.40 3.35
CA LEU A 70 -11.47 14.46 4.19
C LEU A 70 -11.28 13.12 4.92
N PRO A 71 -10.04 12.74 5.32
CA PRO A 71 -9.78 11.52 6.08
C PRO A 71 -10.68 11.35 7.31
N THR A 72 -10.99 12.42 8.01
CA THR A 72 -11.87 12.41 9.20
C THR A 72 -13.33 12.04 8.89
N GLN A 73 -13.72 12.06 7.63
CA GLN A 73 -15.05 11.71 7.14
C GLN A 73 -15.13 10.29 6.58
N LEU A 74 -14.02 9.54 6.63
CA LEU A 74 -13.86 8.20 6.09
C LEU A 74 -13.73 7.17 7.21
N SER A 75 -14.32 5.99 7.02
CA SER A 75 -14.05 4.83 7.89
C SER A 75 -12.59 4.37 7.77
N GLY A 76 -12.09 3.54 8.72
CA GLY A 76 -10.75 3.00 8.66
C GLY A 76 -10.45 2.25 7.37
N GLY A 77 -11.37 1.40 6.92
CA GLY A 77 -11.26 0.67 5.65
C GLY A 77 -11.24 1.61 4.43
N GLU A 78 -12.07 2.67 4.43
CA GLU A 78 -12.04 3.70 3.38
C GLU A 78 -10.71 4.47 3.36
N GLN A 79 -10.18 4.84 4.54
CA GLN A 79 -8.87 5.49 4.64
C GLN A 79 -7.75 4.60 4.10
N GLN A 80 -7.78 3.29 4.43
CA GLN A 80 -6.80 2.34 3.92
C GLN A 80 -6.89 2.18 2.40
N ARG A 81 -8.08 2.15 1.82
CA ARG A 81 -8.27 2.14 0.37
C ARG A 81 -7.68 3.39 -0.30
N VAL A 82 -7.87 4.58 0.29
CA VAL A 82 -7.23 5.82 -0.18
C VAL A 82 -5.70 5.73 -0.07
N ALA A 83 -5.16 5.19 1.02
CA ALA A 83 -3.71 5.00 1.20
C ALA A 83 -3.15 4.02 0.15
N ILE A 84 -3.87 2.95 -0.19
CA ILE A 84 -3.50 2.02 -1.28
C ILE A 84 -3.52 2.74 -2.63
N ALA A 85 -4.57 3.51 -2.95
CA ALA A 85 -4.63 4.29 -4.19
C ALA A 85 -3.45 5.28 -4.30
N ARG A 86 -3.09 5.95 -3.20
CA ARG A 86 -1.92 6.82 -3.12
C ARG A 86 -0.61 6.06 -3.38
N ALA A 87 -0.46 4.87 -2.81
CA ALA A 87 0.70 4.03 -3.01
C ALA A 87 0.87 3.61 -4.49
N LEU A 88 -0.24 3.44 -5.22
CA LEU A 88 -0.27 3.06 -6.64
C LEU A 88 -0.04 4.24 -7.61
N ALA A 89 0.01 5.49 -7.14
CA ALA A 89 -0.05 6.69 -7.96
C ALA A 89 0.95 6.69 -9.13
N ASN A 90 2.21 6.37 -8.86
CA ASN A 90 3.31 6.39 -9.84
C ASN A 90 3.59 5.03 -10.51
N ASN A 91 2.65 4.08 -10.48
CA ASN A 91 2.85 2.70 -10.98
C ASN A 91 4.10 2.04 -10.38
N PRO A 92 4.17 1.89 -9.06
CA PRO A 92 5.35 1.34 -8.41
C PRO A 92 5.60 -0.11 -8.82
N THR A 93 6.88 -0.51 -8.86
CA THR A 93 7.27 -1.91 -9.06
C THR A 93 7.04 -2.74 -7.81
N LEU A 94 7.06 -2.09 -6.65
CA LEU A 94 6.97 -2.73 -5.33
C LEU A 94 6.06 -1.95 -4.39
N LEU A 95 5.08 -2.63 -3.82
CA LEU A 95 4.28 -2.17 -2.68
C LEU A 95 4.86 -2.76 -1.39
N LEU A 96 5.15 -1.88 -0.43
CA LEU A 96 5.56 -2.24 0.93
C LEU A 96 4.42 -1.91 1.87
N ALA A 97 3.81 -2.93 2.46
CA ALA A 97 2.69 -2.80 3.39
C ALA A 97 3.14 -3.19 4.81
N ASP A 98 3.07 -2.24 5.72
CA ASP A 98 3.42 -2.42 7.13
C ASP A 98 2.11 -2.49 7.94
N GLU A 99 1.79 -3.70 8.46
CA GLU A 99 0.56 -4.02 9.19
C GLU A 99 -0.70 -3.45 8.52
N PRO A 100 -0.98 -3.76 7.24
CA PRO A 100 -1.99 -3.05 6.45
C PRO A 100 -3.43 -3.20 6.96
N THR A 101 -3.68 -4.15 7.88
CA THR A 101 -5.00 -4.44 8.46
C THR A 101 -5.05 -4.21 9.97
N GLY A 102 -3.94 -3.81 10.60
CA GLY A 102 -3.81 -3.78 12.06
C GLY A 102 -4.78 -2.83 12.80
N ASN A 103 -5.37 -1.85 12.10
CA ASN A 103 -6.36 -0.92 12.66
C ASN A 103 -7.77 -1.15 12.10
N LEU A 104 -8.04 -2.29 11.50
CA LEU A 104 -9.31 -2.60 10.83
C LEU A 104 -10.07 -3.71 11.55
N ALA A 105 -11.40 -3.68 11.44
CA ALA A 105 -12.22 -4.84 11.78
C ALA A 105 -11.89 -6.01 10.83
N THR A 106 -12.08 -7.24 11.30
CA THR A 106 -11.71 -8.47 10.58
C THR A 106 -12.22 -8.52 9.15
N ASP A 107 -13.50 -8.18 8.94
CA ASP A 107 -14.12 -8.20 7.61
C ASP A 107 -13.48 -7.18 6.66
N GLN A 108 -13.24 -5.95 7.17
CA GLN A 108 -12.56 -4.91 6.41
C GLN A 108 -11.11 -5.30 6.10
N GLY A 109 -10.43 -5.96 7.05
CA GLY A 109 -9.09 -6.48 6.86
C GLY A 109 -9.04 -7.49 5.72
N ALA A 110 -9.99 -8.44 5.68
CA ALA A 110 -10.08 -9.43 4.61
C ALA A 110 -10.30 -8.77 3.22
N GLU A 111 -11.14 -7.73 3.14
CA GLU A 111 -11.32 -6.98 1.90
C GLU A 111 -10.04 -6.29 1.43
N ILE A 112 -9.27 -5.68 2.34
CA ILE A 112 -7.99 -5.05 2.02
C ILE A 112 -6.98 -6.09 1.54
N MET A 113 -6.91 -7.26 2.18
CA MET A 113 -6.01 -8.34 1.76
C MET A 113 -6.38 -8.87 0.37
N THR A 114 -7.68 -9.04 0.08
CA THR A 114 -8.17 -9.42 -1.25
C THR A 114 -7.75 -8.40 -2.31
N LEU A 115 -7.92 -7.10 -2.03
CA LEU A 115 -7.48 -6.03 -2.92
C LEU A 115 -5.97 -6.10 -3.20
N LEU A 116 -5.14 -6.34 -2.19
CA LEU A 116 -3.69 -6.48 -2.36
C LEU A 116 -3.32 -7.72 -3.19
N GLN A 117 -4.06 -8.83 -3.04
CA GLN A 117 -3.88 -10.02 -3.88
C GLN A 117 -4.25 -9.75 -5.34
N GLU A 118 -5.33 -9.02 -5.62
CA GLU A 118 -5.73 -8.63 -6.97
C GLU A 118 -4.66 -7.77 -7.64
N LEU A 119 -4.08 -6.79 -6.92
CA LEU A 119 -2.97 -5.98 -7.39
C LEU A 119 -1.73 -6.82 -7.69
N ASN A 120 -1.44 -7.82 -6.87
CA ASN A 120 -0.34 -8.75 -7.12
C ASN A 120 -0.58 -9.60 -8.38
N GLN A 121 -1.81 -10.08 -8.59
CA GLN A 121 -2.19 -10.84 -9.80
C GLN A 121 -2.06 -9.99 -11.07
N GLN A 122 -2.24 -8.68 -10.96
CA GLN A 122 -2.03 -7.71 -12.06
C GLN A 122 -0.55 -7.38 -12.30
N GLY A 123 0.39 -8.02 -11.57
CA GLY A 123 1.83 -7.91 -11.79
C GLY A 123 2.58 -6.99 -10.83
N THR A 124 1.91 -6.36 -9.84
CA THR A 124 2.60 -5.56 -8.82
C THR A 124 3.21 -6.49 -7.76
N THR A 125 4.50 -6.37 -7.46
CA THR A 125 5.09 -7.08 -6.32
C THR A 125 4.59 -6.47 -5.02
N VAL A 126 4.09 -7.30 -4.10
CA VAL A 126 3.61 -6.85 -2.77
C VAL A 126 4.41 -7.57 -1.69
N VAL A 127 5.02 -6.79 -0.81
CA VAL A 127 5.66 -7.28 0.42
C VAL A 127 4.88 -6.76 1.61
N ILE A 128 4.45 -7.68 2.47
CA ILE A 128 3.68 -7.36 3.67
C ILE A 128 4.52 -7.71 4.89
N VAL A 129 4.65 -6.78 5.81
CA VAL A 129 5.21 -7.00 7.14
C VAL A 129 4.03 -7.13 8.10
N THR A 130 3.95 -8.24 8.81
CA THR A 130 2.87 -8.49 9.78
C THR A 130 3.29 -9.50 10.83
N HIS A 131 2.69 -9.42 12.00
CA HIS A 131 2.77 -10.43 13.04
C HIS A 131 1.49 -11.29 13.10
N ASP A 132 0.50 -11.01 12.25
CA ASP A 132 -0.77 -11.75 12.20
C ASP A 132 -0.66 -12.97 11.26
N PRO A 133 -0.81 -14.20 11.79
CA PRO A 133 -0.82 -15.42 10.97
C PRO A 133 -1.94 -15.43 9.91
N ALA A 134 -3.10 -14.83 10.20
CA ALA A 134 -4.21 -14.78 9.27
C ALA A 134 -3.87 -13.91 8.04
N VAL A 135 -3.15 -12.79 8.24
CA VAL A 135 -2.64 -11.94 7.15
C VAL A 135 -1.54 -12.67 6.37
N SER A 136 -0.65 -13.38 7.08
CA SER A 136 0.43 -14.15 6.44
C SER A 136 -0.11 -15.20 5.46
N ALA A 137 -1.29 -15.79 5.75
CA ALA A 137 -1.93 -16.81 4.92
C ALA A 137 -2.34 -16.31 3.52
N TYR A 138 -2.42 -15.01 3.28
CA TYR A 138 -2.66 -14.44 1.94
C TYR A 138 -1.41 -14.44 1.05
N GLY A 139 -0.19 -14.64 1.62
CA GLY A 139 1.07 -14.65 0.90
C GLY A 139 1.28 -15.92 0.07
N ARG A 140 2.23 -15.85 -0.87
CA ARG A 140 2.73 -17.03 -1.62
C ARG A 140 4.07 -17.54 -1.06
N ARG A 141 4.84 -16.65 -0.45
CA ARG A 141 6.15 -16.89 0.15
C ARG A 141 6.20 -16.22 1.51
N LEU A 142 6.71 -16.91 2.50
CA LEU A 142 6.84 -16.42 3.86
C LEU A 142 8.30 -16.37 4.27
N LEU A 143 8.74 -15.16 4.72
CA LEU A 143 10.02 -14.98 5.39
C LEU A 143 9.76 -14.76 6.87
N ARG A 144 10.33 -15.61 7.71
CA ARG A 144 10.29 -15.41 9.17
C ARG A 144 11.58 -14.79 9.66
N LEU A 145 11.43 -13.70 10.41
CA LEU A 145 12.54 -13.00 11.05
C LEU A 145 12.45 -13.19 12.56
N ARG A 146 13.62 -13.45 13.18
CA ARG A 146 13.80 -13.44 14.64
C ARG A 146 15.11 -12.73 14.94
N ASP A 147 15.08 -11.75 15.87
CA ASP A 147 16.25 -10.97 16.28
C ASP A 147 17.05 -10.38 15.10
N GLY A 148 16.34 -9.87 14.08
CA GLY A 148 16.93 -9.27 12.87
C GLY A 148 17.55 -10.26 11.89
N LYS A 149 17.38 -11.56 12.09
CA LYS A 149 17.88 -12.62 11.21
C LYS A 149 16.74 -13.39 10.56
N ILE A 150 16.93 -13.77 9.30
CA ILE A 150 15.99 -14.67 8.61
C ILE A 150 16.20 -16.07 9.18
N VAL A 151 15.15 -16.64 9.77
CA VAL A 151 15.14 -18.00 10.33
C VAL A 151 14.45 -19.00 9.41
N SER A 152 13.55 -18.57 8.55
CA SER A 152 12.99 -19.40 7.48
C SER A 152 12.60 -18.55 6.27
N ASP A 153 12.67 -19.12 5.07
CA ASP A 153 12.33 -18.51 3.79
C ASP A 153 11.86 -19.60 2.83
N GLY A 154 10.57 -19.60 2.49
CA GLY A 154 10.03 -20.63 1.61
C GLY A 154 8.58 -20.36 1.17
N PRO A 155 8.03 -21.24 0.31
CA PRO A 155 6.62 -21.21 -0.02
C PRO A 155 5.75 -21.33 1.24
N LEU A 156 4.59 -20.65 1.26
CA LEU A 156 3.70 -20.66 2.43
C LEU A 156 3.30 -22.08 2.85
N GLN A 157 3.10 -23.00 1.89
CA GLN A 157 2.71 -24.38 2.15
C GLN A 157 3.75 -25.18 2.95
N GLU A 158 5.03 -24.92 2.75
CA GLU A 158 6.12 -25.56 3.49
C GLU A 158 6.35 -24.92 4.87
N ALA A 159 6.21 -23.59 4.95
CA ALA A 159 6.39 -22.85 6.18
C ALA A 159 5.30 -23.10 7.24
N ALA A 160 4.13 -23.60 6.83
CA ALA A 160 3.03 -23.98 7.74
C ALA A 160 3.26 -25.34 8.45
N LEU A 161 4.20 -26.16 7.95
CA LEU A 161 4.54 -27.48 8.53
C LEU A 161 5.62 -27.39 9.63
N GLU A 162 6.29 -26.26 9.78
CA GLU A 162 7.38 -26.03 10.75
C GLU A 162 6.93 -25.21 11.99
N ALA A 163 5.64 -24.97 12.15
CA ALA A 163 5.03 -24.22 13.25
C ALA A 163 4.37 -25.17 14.24
#